data_491440c091001e024eb7ea7e6733578b
#
_entry.id   491440c091001e024eb7ea7e6733578b
#
_cell.length_a   1.000
_cell.length_b   1.000
_cell.length_c   1.000
_cell.angle_alpha   90.00
_cell.angle_beta   90.00
_cell.angle_gamma   90.00
#
_symmetry.space_group_name_H-M   'P 1'
#
loop_
_entity.id
_entity.type
_entity.pdbx_description
1 polymer ?
#
loop_
_entity_poly.entity_id
_entity_poly.type
_entity_poly.pdbx_seq_one_letter_code
_entity_poly.pdbx_strand_id
1 'polypeptide(L)' 'MVLLLDGRATMAYFLKRTRNKKGLYLQIYESHWDPERGHTVNRSVRAIGYEHELREAGIADPVARFRAEAETR' A
#
# COMPACT_ATOMS: atom_id res chain seq x y z
N MET A 1 -14.82 21.11 -2.65
CA MET A 1 -14.68 20.83 -2.82
C MET A 1 -14.77 20.06 -3.52
N VAL A 2 -14.98 20.24 -3.62
CA VAL A 2 -15.14 19.65 -4.10
C VAL A 2 -14.88 18.77 -4.52
N LEU A 3 -14.91 19.11 -4.48
CA LEU A 3 -14.72 18.42 -4.73
C LEU A 3 -14.49 17.38 -4.93
N LEU A 4 -14.69 17.50 -4.77
CA LEU A 4 -14.58 16.73 -4.75
C LEU A 4 -14.38 15.87 -5.11
N LEU A 5 -14.58 16.09 -5.17
CA LEU A 5 -14.45 15.55 -5.44
C LEU A 5 -13.94 14.75 -5.77
N ASP A 6 -13.89 14.85 -5.70
CA ASP A 6 -13.36 14.47 -6.12
C ASP A 6 -12.80 13.49 -6.03
N GLY A 7 -12.85 13.69 -5.39
CA GLY A 7 -12.49 12.82 -5.13
C GLY A 7 -12.56 11.71 -5.63
N ARG A 8 -12.83 11.72 -6.13
CA ARG A 8 -12.96 10.83 -6.76
C ARG A 8 -11.91 10.21 -7.03
N ALA A 9 -11.34 11.10 -7.03
CA ALA A 9 -10.46 10.42 -7.32
C ALA A 9 -10.11 9.53 -6.51
N THR A 10 -9.91 9.38 -6.21
CA THR A 10 -10.27 8.31 -5.77
C THR A 10 -9.25 7.25 -5.78
N MET A 11 -7.98 7.55 -6.02
CA MET A 11 -6.88 6.65 -5.86
C MET A 11 -6.18 6.94 -4.57
N ALA A 12 -5.92 5.88 -3.79
CA ALA A 12 -5.14 6.00 -2.58
C ALA A 12 -4.14 4.86 -2.57
N TYR A 13 -2.97 5.11 -1.98
CA TYR A 13 -1.95 4.09 -1.83
C TYR A 13 -1.81 3.75 -0.35
N PHE A 14 -1.59 2.48 -0.05
CA PHE A 14 -1.42 2.06 1.34
C PHE A 14 -0.47 0.87 1.42
N LEU A 15 0.13 0.71 2.59
CA LEU A 15 1.02 -0.42 2.84
C LEU A 15 0.18 -1.62 3.27
N LYS A 16 0.27 -2.70 2.52
CA LYS A 16 -0.38 -3.95 2.88
C LYS A 16 0.63 -4.87 3.52
N ARG A 17 0.26 -5.42 4.67
CA ARG A 17 1.10 -6.35 5.42
C ARG A 17 0.39 -7.70 5.45
N THR A 18 1.07 -8.73 4.98
CA THR A 18 0.51 -10.07 4.95
C THR A 18 1.44 -10.99 5.70
N ARG A 19 0.91 -11.64 6.74
CA ARG A 19 1.71 -12.60 7.51
C ARG A 19 1.53 -13.98 6.93
N ASN A 20 2.66 -14.66 6.71
CA ASN A 20 2.63 -16.04 6.27
C ASN A 20 3.76 -16.79 6.99
N LYS A 21 4.04 -18.03 6.55
CA LYS A 21 5.02 -18.86 7.24
C LYS A 21 6.42 -18.28 7.22
N LYS A 22 6.74 -17.49 6.21
CA LYS A 22 8.07 -16.90 6.08
C LYS A 22 8.21 -15.61 6.84
N GLY A 23 7.13 -15.00 7.28
CA GLY A 23 7.17 -13.77 8.03
C GLY A 23 6.16 -12.77 7.52
N LEU A 24 6.44 -11.50 7.74
CA LEU A 24 5.56 -10.40 7.37
C LEU A 24 5.98 -9.86 6.01
N TYR A 25 5.13 -10.05 5.01
CA TYR A 25 5.40 -9.60 3.65
C TYR A 25 4.76 -8.24 3.42
N LEU A 26 5.54 -7.32 2.84
CA LEU A 26 5.11 -5.93 2.65
C LEU A 26 4.91 -5.65 1.17
N GLN A 27 3.81 -4.97 0.85
CA GLN A 27 3.47 -4.56 -0.50
C GLN A 27 2.81 -3.19 -0.43
N ILE A 28 2.96 -2.40 -1.50
CA ILE A 28 2.19 -1.18 -1.64
C ILE A 28 1.06 -1.47 -2.61
N TYR A 29 -0.16 -1.17 -2.16
CA TYR A 29 -1.37 -1.36 -2.92
C TYR A 29 -1.96 -0.01 -3.31
N GLU A 30 -2.64 -0.02 -4.43
CA GLU A 30 -3.44 1.07 -4.91
C GLU A 30 -4.91 0.71 -4.71
N SER A 31 -5.69 1.66 -4.23
CA SER A 31 -7.12 1.47 -4.05
C SER A 31 -7.83 2.55 -4.86
N HIS A 32 -8.82 2.14 -5.69
CA HIS A 32 -9.58 3.12 -6.45
C HIS A 32 -11.03 2.64 -6.59
N TRP A 33 -11.91 3.62 -6.78
CA TRP A 33 -13.33 3.34 -6.99
C TRP A 33 -13.57 2.93 -8.43
N ASP A 34 -14.31 1.85 -8.61
CA ASP A 34 -14.70 1.37 -9.94
C ASP A 34 -16.18 1.62 -10.11
N PRO A 35 -16.57 2.65 -10.89
CA PRO A 35 -17.99 2.99 -11.03
C PRO A 35 -18.79 1.93 -11.78
N GLU A 36 -18.14 1.16 -12.65
CA GLU A 36 -18.85 0.13 -13.37
C GLU A 36 -19.24 -1.03 -12.46
N ARG A 37 -18.38 -1.35 -11.52
CA ARG A 37 -18.63 -2.45 -10.59
C ARG A 37 -19.31 -1.99 -9.32
N GLY A 38 -19.29 -0.68 -9.05
CA GLY A 38 -19.91 -0.13 -7.87
C GLY A 38 -19.21 -0.45 -6.58
N HIS A 39 -17.88 -0.71 -6.62
CA HIS A 39 -17.13 -0.94 -5.40
C HIS A 39 -15.68 -0.56 -5.60
N THR A 40 -14.94 -0.52 -4.49
CA THR A 40 -13.51 -0.23 -4.50
C THR A 40 -12.72 -1.45 -4.95
N VAL A 41 -11.73 -1.23 -5.79
CA VAL A 41 -10.83 -2.27 -6.30
C VAL A 41 -9.43 -1.98 -5.79
N ASN A 42 -8.73 -3.03 -5.36
CA ASN A 42 -7.36 -2.93 -4.85
C ASN A 42 -6.43 -3.69 -5.77
N ARG A 43 -5.21 -3.14 -5.93
CA ARG A 43 -4.24 -3.75 -6.81
C ARG A 43 -2.84 -3.52 -6.24
N SER A 44 -1.99 -4.56 -6.30
CA SER A 44 -0.60 -4.43 -5.89
C SER A 44 0.17 -3.66 -6.96
N VAL A 45 0.85 -2.59 -6.54
CA VAL A 45 1.64 -1.80 -7.48
C VAL A 45 3.14 -1.94 -7.21
N ARG A 46 3.51 -2.44 -6.03
CA ARG A 46 4.93 -2.64 -5.71
C ARG A 46 5.07 -3.72 -4.66
N ALA A 47 5.84 -4.76 -4.96
CA ALA A 47 6.21 -5.77 -3.99
C ALA A 47 7.50 -5.32 -3.33
N ILE A 48 7.53 -5.23 -2.00
CA ILE A 48 8.68 -4.73 -1.27
C ILE A 48 9.52 -5.88 -0.77
N GLY A 49 8.91 -6.80 -0.01
CA GLY A 49 9.63 -7.94 0.51
C GLY A 49 9.27 -8.24 1.95
N TYR A 50 9.99 -9.18 2.55
CA TYR A 50 9.72 -9.58 3.93
C TYR A 50 10.39 -8.61 4.89
N GLU A 51 9.69 -8.30 5.97
CA GLU A 51 10.17 -7.34 6.96
C GLU A 51 11.56 -7.74 7.49
N HIS A 52 11.74 -9.01 7.84
CA HIS A 52 13.01 -9.43 8.44
C HIS A 52 14.16 -9.30 7.45
N GLU A 53 13.90 -9.55 6.16
CA GLU A 53 14.95 -9.38 5.15
C GLU A 53 15.32 -7.92 4.95
N LEU A 54 14.32 -7.05 5.03
CA LEU A 54 14.57 -5.62 4.90
C LEU A 54 15.35 -5.09 6.10
N ARG A 55 15.09 -5.61 7.30
CA ARG A 55 15.89 -5.23 8.47
C ARG A 55 17.33 -5.70 8.33
N GLU A 56 17.53 -6.90 7.80
CA GLU A 56 18.87 -7.41 7.56
C GLU A 56 19.62 -6.58 6.52
N ALA A 57 18.87 -5.98 5.59
CA ALA A 57 19.47 -5.11 4.58
C ALA A 57 19.73 -3.70 5.08
N GLY A 58 19.44 -3.41 6.35
CA GLY A 58 19.79 -2.13 6.95
C GLY A 58 18.63 -1.17 7.16
N ILE A 59 17.41 -1.60 6.90
CA ILE A 59 16.24 -0.75 7.10
C ILE A 59 15.71 -0.97 8.53
N ALA A 60 15.84 0.05 9.37
CA ALA A 60 15.59 -0.10 10.80
C ALA A 60 14.13 -0.40 11.12
N ASP A 61 13.20 0.25 10.38
CA ASP A 61 11.76 0.05 10.61
C ASP A 61 11.07 0.00 9.25
N PRO A 62 11.06 -1.18 8.61
CA PRO A 62 10.50 -1.28 7.25
C PRO A 62 9.04 -0.89 7.18
N VAL A 63 8.23 -1.25 8.19
CA VAL A 63 6.81 -0.93 8.16
C VAL A 63 6.60 0.58 8.14
N ALA A 64 7.25 1.30 9.04
CA ALA A 64 7.12 2.75 9.10
C ALA A 64 7.67 3.40 7.84
N ARG A 65 8.81 2.91 7.35
CA ARG A 65 9.45 3.47 6.18
C ARG A 65 8.56 3.38 4.94
N PHE A 66 8.02 2.20 4.69
CA PHE A 66 7.26 1.98 3.48
C PHE A 66 5.82 2.46 3.60
N ARG A 67 5.30 2.56 4.84
CA ARG A 67 4.03 3.25 5.05
C ARG A 67 4.15 4.72 4.67
N ALA A 68 5.24 5.37 5.07
CA ALA A 68 5.46 6.76 4.70
C ALA A 68 5.59 6.90 3.19
N GLU A 69 6.28 5.96 2.53
CA GLU A 69 6.40 6.00 1.08
C GLU A 69 5.03 5.89 0.41
N ALA A 70 4.17 5.00 0.91
CA ALA A 70 2.83 4.85 0.34
C ALA A 70 2.02 6.12 0.51
N GLU A 71 2.15 6.79 1.67
CA GLU A 71 1.39 7.99 1.94
C GLU A 71 1.84 9.18 1.09
N THR A 72 3.06 9.13 0.57
CA THR A 72 3.57 10.25 -0.25
C THR A 72 3.43 10.01 -1.74
N ARG A 73 2.82 8.93 -2.14
CA ARG A 73 2.61 8.64 -3.55
C ARG A 73 1.42 9.48 -4.11
#